data_109aba13786390bf1c8df768aa00abcf
#
_entry.id   109aba13786390bf1c8df768aa00abcf
#
_cell.length_a   1.000
_cell.length_b   1.000
_cell.length_c   1.000
_cell.angle_alpha   90.00
_cell.angle_beta   90.00
_cell.angle_gamma   90.00
#
_symmetry.space_group_name_H-M   'P 1'
#
loop_
_entity.id
_entity.type
_entity.pdbx_description
1 polymer ?
#
loop_
_entity_poly.entity_id
_entity_poly.type
_entity_poly.pdbx_seq_one_letter_code
_entity_poly.pdbx_strand_id
1 'polypeptide(L)'
;KGKEFPIYPRVIIQILAATMVFKAGIVFRGITNPFTGEFTQFSGWIQYILTITWIFGVTTVINWSDGMDGLAGSISIISAMTMFVVALAKGQFNSAYMSITLVGSILAFLRYNRHPARVFMGDSGANFLGFILAIIALEGAFKQATALSILVPVLALGVPIFDNIFVIFRRFQSGKPVYEADRSQIHYRLQ
;
A
#
# COMPACT_ATOMS: atom_id res chain seq x y z
N LYS A 1 1.91 -23.64 17.29
CA LYS A 1 1.00 -23.16 16.23
C LYS A 1 0.17 -22.04 16.84
N GLY A 2 0.60 -20.77 16.60
CA GLY A 2 -0.18 -19.60 17.03
C GLY A 2 -1.51 -19.61 16.26
N LYS A 3 -2.62 -19.32 16.94
CA LYS A 3 -3.91 -19.14 16.28
C LYS A 3 -3.78 -17.91 15.36
N GLU A 4 -3.95 -18.11 14.06
CA GLU A 4 -4.04 -16.98 13.12
C GLU A 4 -5.17 -16.06 13.56
N PHE A 5 -4.90 -14.76 13.52
CA PHE A 5 -5.91 -13.76 13.89
C PHE A 5 -7.09 -13.85 12.91
N PRO A 6 -8.34 -13.95 13.37
CA PRO A 6 -9.49 -14.12 12.48
C PRO A 6 -9.56 -13.00 11.42
N ILE A 7 -10.03 -13.34 10.22
CA ILE A 7 -10.10 -12.41 9.08
C ILE A 7 -11.05 -11.24 9.39
N TYR A 8 -12.22 -11.50 9.97
CA TYR A 8 -13.24 -10.47 10.22
C TYR A 8 -12.75 -9.33 11.13
N PRO A 9 -12.17 -9.57 12.32
CA PRO A 9 -11.60 -8.49 13.14
C PRO A 9 -10.52 -7.70 12.43
N ARG A 10 -9.67 -8.34 11.60
CA ARG A 10 -8.63 -7.66 10.81
C ARG A 10 -9.24 -6.64 9.86
N VAL A 11 -10.24 -7.04 9.07
CA VAL A 11 -10.94 -6.17 8.11
C VAL A 11 -11.62 -5.01 8.84
N ILE A 12 -12.31 -5.28 9.94
CA ILE A 12 -12.98 -4.25 10.74
C ILE A 12 -11.98 -3.21 11.25
N ILE A 13 -10.85 -3.64 11.82
CA ILE A 13 -9.80 -2.74 12.34
C ILE A 13 -9.21 -1.89 11.21
N GLN A 14 -8.94 -2.47 10.04
CA GLN A 14 -8.43 -1.75 8.88
C GLN A 14 -9.42 -0.67 8.39
N ILE A 15 -10.71 -0.99 8.31
CA ILE A 15 -11.76 -0.04 7.91
C ILE A 15 -11.89 1.08 8.95
N LEU A 16 -11.86 0.77 10.25
CA LEU A 16 -11.90 1.76 11.31
C LEU A 16 -10.68 2.69 11.25
N ALA A 17 -9.48 2.16 11.10
CA ALA A 17 -8.25 2.94 10.95
C ALA A 17 -8.31 3.85 9.72
N ALA A 18 -8.75 3.34 8.57
CA ALA A 18 -8.93 4.12 7.35
C ALA A 18 -10.00 5.22 7.51
N THR A 19 -11.07 4.95 8.27
CA THR A 19 -12.10 5.95 8.60
C THR A 19 -11.53 7.07 9.48
N MET A 20 -10.64 6.75 10.42
CA MET A 20 -9.95 7.77 11.22
C MET A 20 -9.07 8.66 10.36
N VAL A 21 -8.34 8.10 9.39
CA VAL A 21 -7.53 8.85 8.42
C VAL A 21 -8.40 9.78 7.59
N PHE A 22 -9.54 9.29 7.10
CA PHE A 22 -10.52 10.11 6.39
C PHE A 22 -11.01 11.29 7.24
N LYS A 23 -11.38 11.05 8.50
CA LYS A 23 -11.83 12.10 9.43
C LYS A 23 -10.71 13.10 9.76
N ALA A 24 -9.44 12.70 9.71
CA ALA A 24 -8.29 13.59 9.84
C ALA A 24 -8.06 14.48 8.60
N GLY A 25 -8.86 14.34 7.54
CA GLY A 25 -8.79 15.16 6.33
C GLY A 25 -7.79 14.66 5.28
N ILE A 26 -7.20 13.49 5.48
CA ILE A 26 -6.34 12.82 4.49
C ILE A 26 -7.23 12.00 3.57
N VAL A 27 -7.65 12.60 2.46
CA VAL A 27 -8.70 12.07 1.61
C VAL A 27 -8.37 12.19 0.13
N PHE A 28 -8.95 11.32 -0.66
CA PHE A 28 -8.94 11.41 -2.12
C PHE A 28 -9.96 12.47 -2.56
N ARG A 29 -9.52 13.74 -2.73
CA ARG A 29 -10.42 14.88 -2.92
C ARG A 29 -11.10 14.92 -4.28
N GLY A 30 -10.41 14.52 -5.33
CA GLY A 30 -10.90 14.66 -6.70
C GLY A 30 -9.82 14.32 -7.72
N ILE A 31 -10.06 14.65 -8.96
CA ILE A 31 -9.11 14.44 -10.06
C ILE A 31 -9.04 15.68 -10.95
N THR A 32 -7.84 16.03 -11.39
CA THR A 32 -7.64 17.08 -12.41
C THR A 32 -7.69 16.43 -13.79
N ASN A 33 -8.58 16.93 -14.65
CA ASN A 33 -8.66 16.49 -16.03
C ASN A 33 -7.35 16.83 -16.76
N PRO A 34 -6.63 15.84 -17.32
CA PRO A 34 -5.34 16.08 -17.96
C PRO A 34 -5.44 16.92 -19.26
N PHE A 35 -6.62 16.99 -19.86
CA PHE A 35 -6.85 17.72 -21.12
C PHE A 35 -7.33 19.15 -20.90
N THR A 36 -8.19 19.40 -19.90
CA THR A 36 -8.76 20.73 -19.62
C THR A 36 -8.05 21.47 -18.48
N GLY A 37 -7.30 20.75 -17.65
CA GLY A 37 -6.67 21.31 -16.43
C GLY A 37 -7.66 21.59 -15.29
N GLU A 38 -8.96 21.31 -15.49
CA GLU A 38 -9.98 21.57 -14.48
C GLU A 38 -9.96 20.52 -13.37
N PHE A 39 -10.05 20.96 -12.14
CA PHE A 39 -10.14 20.08 -10.97
C PHE A 39 -11.61 19.72 -10.68
N THR A 40 -11.95 18.44 -10.82
CA THR A 40 -13.26 17.92 -10.45
C THR A 40 -13.22 17.37 -9.05
N GLN A 41 -13.88 18.02 -8.11
CA GLN A 41 -14.00 17.57 -6.73
C GLN A 41 -15.07 16.49 -6.62
N PHE A 42 -14.74 15.38 -5.95
CA PHE A 42 -15.70 14.32 -5.69
C PHE A 42 -16.63 14.69 -4.52
N SER A 43 -17.86 14.16 -4.54
CA SER A 43 -18.76 14.27 -3.39
C SER A 43 -18.21 13.52 -2.18
N GLY A 44 -18.58 13.93 -0.96
CA GLY A 44 -18.01 13.39 0.27
C GLY A 44 -18.09 11.87 0.41
N TRP A 45 -19.18 11.25 -0.06
CA TRP A 45 -19.35 9.80 -0.02
C TRP A 45 -18.41 9.07 -1.01
N ILE A 46 -18.14 9.65 -2.19
CA ILE A 46 -17.17 9.13 -3.16
C ILE A 46 -15.75 9.23 -2.58
N GLN A 47 -15.41 10.40 -2.00
CA GLN A 47 -14.12 10.58 -1.32
C GLN A 47 -13.91 9.53 -0.23
N TYR A 48 -14.95 9.25 0.58
CA TYR A 48 -14.91 8.22 1.62
C TYR A 48 -14.63 6.84 1.05
N ILE A 49 -15.43 6.40 0.07
CA ILE A 49 -15.28 5.08 -0.54
C ILE A 49 -13.89 4.92 -1.18
N LEU A 50 -13.45 5.89 -1.97
CA LEU A 50 -12.15 5.82 -2.64
C LEU A 50 -10.99 5.80 -1.63
N THR A 51 -11.06 6.60 -0.56
CA THR A 51 -10.04 6.63 0.48
C THR A 51 -9.95 5.30 1.23
N ILE A 52 -11.09 4.75 1.65
CA ILE A 52 -11.13 3.45 2.34
C ILE A 52 -10.61 2.33 1.44
N THR A 53 -11.10 2.27 0.19
CA THR A 53 -10.69 1.24 -0.78
C THR A 53 -9.20 1.31 -1.06
N TRP A 54 -8.64 2.52 -1.20
CA TRP A 54 -7.20 2.71 -1.40
C TRP A 54 -6.39 2.20 -0.21
N ILE A 55 -6.71 2.67 1.00
CA ILE A 55 -5.96 2.27 2.21
C ILE A 55 -6.06 0.77 2.44
N PHE A 56 -7.28 0.21 2.34
CA PHE A 56 -7.51 -1.22 2.49
C PHE A 56 -6.74 -2.04 1.43
N GLY A 57 -6.82 -1.61 0.17
CA GLY A 57 -6.17 -2.29 -0.95
C GLY A 57 -4.66 -2.32 -0.80
N VAL A 58 -4.01 -1.16 -0.57
CA VAL A 58 -2.56 -1.08 -0.39
C VAL A 58 -2.10 -1.89 0.83
N THR A 59 -2.81 -1.78 1.95
CA THR A 59 -2.51 -2.54 3.16
C THR A 59 -2.54 -4.05 2.89
N THR A 60 -3.57 -4.51 2.20
CA THR A 60 -3.73 -5.93 1.86
C THR A 60 -2.66 -6.40 0.88
N VAL A 61 -2.34 -5.60 -0.14
CA VAL A 61 -1.32 -5.91 -1.15
C VAL A 61 0.07 -6.07 -0.52
N ILE A 62 0.46 -5.16 0.38
CA ILE A 62 1.75 -5.26 1.10
C ILE A 62 1.76 -6.45 2.06
N ASN A 63 0.65 -6.71 2.75
CA ASN A 63 0.54 -7.87 3.63
C ASN A 63 0.69 -9.20 2.85
N TRP A 64 0.10 -9.32 1.69
CA TRP A 64 0.26 -10.51 0.85
C TRP A 64 1.65 -10.64 0.23
N SER A 65 2.39 -9.54 0.11
CA SER A 65 3.77 -9.54 -0.38
C SER A 65 4.78 -9.98 0.68
N ASP A 66 4.38 -10.13 1.95
CA ASP A 66 5.24 -10.62 3.05
C ASP A 66 5.35 -12.16 3.06
N GLY A 67 5.54 -12.73 1.89
CA GLY A 67 5.69 -14.20 1.71
C GLY A 67 7.14 -14.69 1.70
N MET A 68 8.12 -13.79 1.61
CA MET A 68 9.56 -14.10 1.56
C MET A 68 10.36 -13.12 2.40
N ASP A 69 11.49 -13.62 2.96
CA ASP A 69 12.43 -12.82 3.75
C ASP A 69 12.88 -11.56 3.00
N GLY A 70 12.62 -10.38 3.57
CA GLY A 70 13.03 -9.09 3.05
C GLY A 70 12.21 -8.54 1.87
N LEU A 71 11.28 -9.30 1.28
CA LEU A 71 10.55 -8.89 0.08
C LEU A 71 9.66 -7.68 0.34
N ALA A 72 8.73 -7.78 1.29
CA ALA A 72 7.81 -6.69 1.61
C ALA A 72 8.56 -5.42 2.05
N GLY A 73 9.63 -5.57 2.86
CA GLY A 73 10.49 -4.46 3.24
C GLY A 73 11.18 -3.80 2.05
N SER A 74 11.76 -4.58 1.13
CA SER A 74 12.45 -4.06 -0.05
C SER A 74 11.51 -3.31 -1.00
N ILE A 75 10.33 -3.87 -1.28
CA ILE A 75 9.29 -3.22 -2.09
C ILE A 75 8.85 -1.91 -1.41
N SER A 76 8.64 -1.93 -0.10
CA SER A 76 8.22 -0.76 0.67
C SER A 76 9.28 0.36 0.64
N ILE A 77 10.58 0.03 0.67
CA ILE A 77 11.66 1.03 0.52
C ILE A 77 11.61 1.67 -0.86
N ILE A 78 11.53 0.87 -1.93
CA ILE A 78 11.49 1.39 -3.30
C ILE A 78 10.29 2.32 -3.47
N SER A 79 9.12 1.90 -2.99
CA SER A 79 7.90 2.69 -3.05
C SER A 79 8.01 3.99 -2.26
N ALA A 80 8.47 3.93 -1.00
CA ALA A 80 8.66 5.10 -0.15
C ALA A 80 9.72 6.06 -0.69
N MET A 81 10.84 5.55 -1.25
CA MET A 81 11.87 6.37 -1.88
C MET A 81 11.35 7.08 -3.13
N THR A 82 10.56 6.40 -3.96
CA THR A 82 9.90 7.01 -5.11
C THR A 82 8.96 8.14 -4.68
N MET A 83 8.14 7.89 -3.65
CA MET A 83 7.24 8.89 -3.09
C MET A 83 8.01 10.08 -2.47
N PHE A 84 9.15 9.82 -1.81
CA PHE A 84 10.04 10.84 -1.27
C PHE A 84 10.54 11.80 -2.35
N VAL A 85 11.10 11.26 -3.43
CA VAL A 85 11.63 12.07 -4.55
C VAL A 85 10.52 12.93 -5.17
N VAL A 86 9.35 12.33 -5.43
CA VAL A 86 8.22 13.05 -6.01
C VAL A 86 7.67 14.11 -5.06
N ALA A 87 7.57 13.82 -3.77
CA ALA A 87 7.11 14.77 -2.76
C ALA A 87 8.06 15.97 -2.64
N LEU A 88 9.38 15.74 -2.66
CA LEU A 88 10.37 16.83 -2.70
C LEU A 88 10.24 17.68 -3.95
N ALA A 89 10.13 17.07 -5.13
CA ALA A 89 9.98 17.79 -6.39
C ALA A 89 8.71 18.67 -6.43
N LYS A 90 7.68 18.29 -5.66
CA LYS A 90 6.42 19.03 -5.54
C LYS A 90 6.35 19.99 -4.33
N GLY A 91 7.41 20.12 -3.54
CA GLY A 91 7.43 20.93 -2.32
C GLY A 91 6.51 20.41 -1.19
N GLN A 92 6.18 19.11 -1.21
CA GLN A 92 5.30 18.48 -0.22
C GLN A 92 6.12 17.90 0.93
N PHE A 93 6.66 18.76 1.77
CA PHE A 93 7.63 18.38 2.80
C PHE A 93 7.09 17.36 3.80
N ASN A 94 5.80 17.42 4.19
CA ASN A 94 5.21 16.46 5.13
C ASN A 94 5.31 15.02 4.58
N SER A 95 4.88 14.82 3.34
CA SER A 95 4.97 13.51 2.68
C SER A 95 6.43 13.08 2.48
N ALA A 96 7.32 14.00 2.18
CA ALA A 96 8.75 13.72 2.05
C ALA A 96 9.34 13.25 3.38
N TYR A 97 9.08 13.96 4.49
CA TYR A 97 9.56 13.55 5.81
C TYR A 97 9.00 12.20 6.25
N MET A 98 7.71 11.95 6.04
CA MET A 98 7.12 10.64 6.34
C MET A 98 7.78 9.52 5.52
N SER A 99 8.00 9.76 4.22
CA SER A 99 8.61 8.79 3.32
C SER A 99 10.04 8.44 3.73
N ILE A 100 10.90 9.45 3.98
CA ILE A 100 12.31 9.18 4.33
C ILE A 100 12.44 8.55 5.72
N THR A 101 11.58 8.90 6.67
CA THR A 101 11.51 8.27 7.99
C THR A 101 11.15 6.80 7.86
N LEU A 102 10.15 6.48 7.02
CA LEU A 102 9.76 5.10 6.74
C LEU A 102 10.91 4.32 6.11
N VAL A 103 11.60 4.90 5.11
CA VAL A 103 12.79 4.28 4.48
C VAL A 103 13.85 3.94 5.52
N GLY A 104 14.21 4.88 6.39
CA GLY A 104 15.21 4.66 7.44
C GLY A 104 14.81 3.53 8.40
N SER A 105 13.54 3.51 8.81
CA SER A 105 13.00 2.47 9.69
C SER A 105 13.04 1.09 9.05
N ILE A 106 12.66 0.97 7.78
CA ILE A 106 12.66 -0.30 7.06
C ILE A 106 14.09 -0.77 6.77
N LEU A 107 15.02 0.13 6.45
CA LEU A 107 16.44 -0.22 6.26
C LEU A 107 17.04 -0.84 7.53
N ALA A 108 16.75 -0.25 8.70
CA ALA A 108 17.16 -0.81 9.98
C ALA A 108 16.56 -2.20 10.22
N PHE A 109 15.28 -2.39 9.91
CA PHE A 109 14.58 -3.67 10.03
C PHE A 109 15.16 -4.73 9.08
N LEU A 110 15.42 -4.37 7.81
CA LEU A 110 15.96 -5.28 6.80
C LEU A 110 17.33 -5.86 7.18
N ARG A 111 18.08 -5.20 8.04
CA ARG A 111 19.33 -5.75 8.58
C ARG A 111 19.11 -7.13 9.24
N TYR A 112 17.92 -7.35 9.79
CA TYR A 112 17.53 -8.57 10.49
C TYR A 112 16.56 -9.45 9.69
N ASN A 113 15.82 -8.87 8.74
CA ASN A 113 14.78 -9.57 7.97
C ASN A 113 15.25 -10.07 6.60
N ARG A 114 16.43 -9.66 6.10
CA ARG A 114 16.97 -10.21 4.84
C ARG A 114 17.34 -11.68 5.01
N HIS A 115 17.25 -12.44 3.92
CA HIS A 115 17.53 -13.89 3.91
C HIS A 115 18.98 -14.23 4.37
N PRO A 116 19.19 -15.23 5.23
CA PRO A 116 18.17 -15.89 6.06
C PRO A 116 17.70 -14.99 7.20
N ALA A 117 16.37 -14.80 7.32
CA ALA A 117 15.81 -13.87 8.28
C ALA A 117 16.00 -14.32 9.72
N ARG A 118 16.42 -13.37 10.57
CA ARG A 118 16.51 -13.55 12.04
C ARG A 118 15.26 -13.04 12.74
N VAL A 119 14.55 -12.09 12.12
CA VAL A 119 13.31 -11.49 12.62
C VAL A 119 12.33 -11.43 11.46
N PHE A 120 11.12 -11.93 11.66
CA PHE A 120 10.03 -11.88 10.68
C PHE A 120 9.17 -10.64 10.89
N MET A 121 8.66 -10.06 9.80
CA MET A 121 7.77 -8.89 9.85
C MET A 121 6.40 -9.25 10.41
N GLY A 122 5.85 -10.34 9.95
CA GLY A 122 4.52 -10.84 10.31
C GLY A 122 3.39 -9.90 9.87
N ASP A 123 2.17 -10.38 10.00
CA ASP A 123 0.96 -9.68 9.58
C ASP A 123 0.85 -8.25 10.14
N SER A 124 1.24 -8.03 11.39
CA SER A 124 1.14 -6.71 12.03
C SER A 124 2.10 -5.71 11.40
N GLY A 125 3.35 -6.12 11.14
CA GLY A 125 4.35 -5.27 10.51
C GLY A 125 4.00 -4.97 9.06
N ALA A 126 3.60 -5.98 8.29
CA ALA A 126 3.22 -5.83 6.89
C ALA A 126 1.97 -4.93 6.72
N ASN A 127 0.94 -5.11 7.56
CA ASN A 127 -0.23 -4.23 7.57
C ASN A 127 0.13 -2.79 7.96
N PHE A 128 1.02 -2.60 8.94
CA PHE A 128 1.49 -1.27 9.31
C PHE A 128 2.22 -0.59 8.16
N LEU A 129 3.15 -1.28 7.48
CA LEU A 129 3.85 -0.73 6.32
C LEU A 129 2.90 -0.33 5.20
N GLY A 130 1.97 -1.21 4.83
CA GLY A 130 0.97 -0.92 3.80
C GLY A 130 0.09 0.26 4.15
N PHE A 131 -0.34 0.36 5.41
CA PHE A 131 -1.15 1.47 5.90
C PHE A 131 -0.40 2.82 5.82
N ILE A 132 0.86 2.88 6.26
CA ILE A 132 1.66 4.10 6.18
C ILE A 132 1.95 4.49 4.73
N LEU A 133 2.29 3.53 3.86
CA LEU A 133 2.49 3.80 2.43
C LEU A 133 1.23 4.36 1.77
N ALA A 134 0.05 3.82 2.12
CA ALA A 134 -1.23 4.32 1.62
C ALA A 134 -1.49 5.77 2.04
N ILE A 135 -1.16 6.13 3.30
CA ILE A 135 -1.31 7.50 3.82
C ILE A 135 -0.34 8.45 3.12
N ILE A 136 0.93 8.08 2.97
CA ILE A 136 1.94 8.89 2.27
C ILE A 136 1.47 9.17 0.84
N ALA A 137 0.94 8.15 0.15
CA ALA A 137 0.40 8.31 -1.20
C ALA A 137 -0.77 9.30 -1.24
N LEU A 138 -1.71 9.19 -0.30
CA LEU A 138 -2.86 10.10 -0.20
C LEU A 138 -2.43 11.55 0.08
N GLU A 139 -1.52 11.76 1.03
CA GLU A 139 -1.05 13.10 1.39
C GLU A 139 -0.19 13.72 0.28
N GLY A 140 0.67 12.92 -0.37
CA GLY A 140 1.61 13.38 -1.37
C GLY A 140 1.04 13.49 -2.78
N ALA A 141 0.42 12.43 -3.28
CA ALA A 141 0.01 12.34 -4.68
C ALA A 141 -1.41 12.86 -4.92
N PHE A 142 -2.33 12.59 -4.01
CA PHE A 142 -3.75 12.87 -4.24
C PHE A 142 -4.20 14.26 -3.77
N LYS A 143 -3.35 15.02 -3.10
CA LYS A 143 -3.65 16.40 -2.68
C LYS A 143 -3.77 17.37 -3.86
N GLN A 144 -3.07 17.08 -4.97
CA GLN A 144 -3.11 17.83 -6.24
C GLN A 144 -3.40 16.90 -7.42
N ALA A 145 -4.35 16.01 -7.28
CA ALA A 145 -4.66 14.85 -8.10
C ALA A 145 -4.70 15.07 -9.62
N THR A 146 -3.55 15.35 -10.22
CA THR A 146 -3.37 15.13 -11.66
C THR A 146 -3.29 13.64 -11.92
N ALA A 147 -3.75 13.18 -13.09
CA ALA A 147 -3.65 11.78 -13.48
C ALA A 147 -2.21 11.24 -13.33
N LEU A 148 -1.19 12.05 -13.64
CA LEU A 148 0.22 11.72 -13.43
C LEU A 148 0.58 11.53 -11.95
N SER A 149 -0.02 12.31 -11.04
CA SER A 149 0.27 12.21 -9.60
C SER A 149 -0.27 10.92 -9.00
N ILE A 150 -1.41 10.43 -9.49
CA ILE A 150 -2.00 9.15 -9.09
C ILE A 150 -1.16 7.98 -9.61
N LEU A 151 -0.61 8.13 -10.82
CA LEU A 151 0.20 7.10 -11.45
C LEU A 151 1.46 6.76 -10.64
N VAL A 152 2.07 7.75 -9.98
CA VAL A 152 3.30 7.55 -9.20
C VAL A 152 3.14 6.50 -8.09
N PRO A 153 2.21 6.62 -7.12
CA PRO A 153 2.05 5.57 -6.10
C PRO A 153 1.53 4.25 -6.68
N VAL A 154 0.70 4.29 -7.74
CA VAL A 154 0.24 3.07 -8.41
C VAL A 154 1.41 2.33 -9.07
N LEU A 155 2.32 3.04 -9.74
CA LEU A 155 3.52 2.43 -10.34
C LEU A 155 4.54 2.02 -9.27
N ALA A 156 4.73 2.82 -8.23
CA ALA A 156 5.63 2.49 -7.12
C ALA A 156 5.21 1.20 -6.39
N LEU A 157 3.90 0.95 -6.31
CA LEU A 157 3.30 -0.27 -5.77
C LEU A 157 2.92 -1.27 -6.87
N GLY A 158 3.31 -1.01 -8.12
CA GLY A 158 2.88 -1.75 -9.30
C GLY A 158 3.18 -3.24 -9.20
N VAL A 159 4.42 -3.59 -8.87
CA VAL A 159 4.82 -5.01 -8.77
C VAL A 159 3.91 -5.79 -7.82
N PRO A 160 3.73 -5.39 -6.55
CA PRO A 160 2.85 -6.12 -5.64
C PRO A 160 1.37 -6.05 -6.05
N ILE A 161 0.91 -4.94 -6.62
CA ILE A 161 -0.47 -4.81 -7.09
C ILE A 161 -0.74 -5.79 -8.24
N PHE A 162 0.13 -5.82 -9.25
CA PHE A 162 -0.04 -6.71 -10.40
C PHE A 162 0.09 -8.18 -10.03
N ASP A 163 1.04 -8.55 -9.14
CA ASP A 163 1.17 -9.93 -8.66
C ASP A 163 -0.12 -10.39 -7.96
N ASN A 164 -0.67 -9.57 -7.08
CA ASN A 164 -1.91 -9.89 -6.39
C ASN A 164 -3.13 -9.95 -7.32
N ILE A 165 -3.27 -9.02 -8.28
CA ILE A 165 -4.34 -9.07 -9.28
C ILE A 165 -4.23 -10.35 -10.11
N PHE A 166 -3.02 -10.73 -10.52
CA PHE A 166 -2.79 -11.94 -11.29
C PHE A 166 -3.17 -13.19 -10.50
N VAL A 167 -2.81 -13.27 -9.22
CA VAL A 167 -3.19 -14.39 -8.34
C VAL A 167 -4.70 -14.46 -8.16
N ILE A 168 -5.38 -13.33 -7.91
CA ILE A 168 -6.84 -13.26 -7.77
C ILE A 168 -7.52 -13.74 -9.05
N PHE A 169 -7.09 -13.24 -10.21
CA PHE A 169 -7.65 -13.61 -11.50
C PHE A 169 -7.49 -15.12 -11.78
N ARG A 170 -6.30 -15.66 -11.50
CA ARG A 170 -6.02 -17.09 -11.68
C ARG A 170 -6.86 -17.97 -10.75
N ARG A 171 -7.09 -17.54 -9.52
CA ARG A 171 -7.94 -18.23 -8.55
C ARG A 171 -9.39 -18.23 -8.98
N PHE A 172 -9.88 -17.09 -9.47
CA PHE A 172 -11.23 -16.97 -10.01
C PHE A 172 -11.45 -17.94 -11.16
N GLN A 173 -10.48 -18.05 -12.09
CA GLN A 173 -10.54 -19.03 -13.18
C GLN A 173 -10.49 -20.48 -12.70
N SER A 174 -9.81 -20.76 -11.57
CA SER A 174 -9.63 -22.11 -11.02
C SER A 174 -10.74 -22.51 -10.03
N GLY A 175 -11.73 -21.65 -9.78
CA GLY A 175 -12.83 -21.89 -8.83
C GLY A 175 -12.39 -22.02 -7.36
N LYS A 176 -11.18 -21.51 -7.00
CA LYS A 176 -10.64 -21.59 -5.64
C LYS A 176 -10.99 -20.33 -4.84
N PRO A 177 -11.23 -20.43 -3.53
CA PRO A 177 -11.48 -19.27 -2.69
C PRO A 177 -10.26 -18.35 -2.61
N VAL A 178 -10.50 -17.02 -2.66
CA VAL A 178 -9.45 -15.99 -2.72
C VAL A 178 -8.64 -15.88 -1.42
N TYR A 179 -9.18 -16.33 -0.30
CA TYR A 179 -8.59 -16.19 1.06
C TYR A 179 -7.72 -17.36 1.52
N GLU A 180 -7.57 -18.44 0.73
CA GLU A 180 -6.66 -19.53 1.08
C GLU A 180 -5.21 -19.16 0.75
N ALA A 181 -4.27 -19.52 1.64
CA ALA A 181 -2.84 -19.35 1.40
C ALA A 181 -2.41 -20.15 0.15
N ASP A 182 -1.75 -19.53 -0.80
CA ASP A 182 -1.32 -20.18 -2.04
C ASP A 182 0.17 -19.90 -2.30
N ARG A 183 0.87 -20.93 -2.75
CA ARG A 183 2.27 -20.88 -3.18
C ARG A 183 2.41 -20.54 -4.68
N SER A 184 1.36 -20.04 -5.34
CA SER A 184 1.36 -19.71 -6.77
C SER A 184 1.80 -18.28 -7.09
N GLN A 185 2.10 -17.46 -6.09
CA GLN A 185 2.65 -16.12 -6.27
C GLN A 185 4.00 -16.17 -6.99
N ILE A 186 4.32 -15.14 -7.78
CA ILE A 186 5.52 -15.12 -8.64
C ILE A 186 6.79 -15.38 -7.82
N HIS A 187 6.88 -14.84 -6.62
CA HIS A 187 8.04 -15.00 -5.76
C HIS A 187 8.28 -16.45 -5.28
N TYR A 188 7.24 -17.30 -5.15
CA TYR A 188 7.40 -18.74 -4.85
C TYR A 188 7.86 -19.56 -6.06
N ARG A 189 7.81 -19.01 -7.28
CA ARG A 189 8.29 -19.66 -8.50
C ARG A 189 9.76 -19.37 -8.80
N LEU A 190 10.35 -18.40 -8.10
CA LEU A 190 11.74 -17.98 -8.26
C LEU A 190 12.68 -18.65 -7.24
N GLN A 191 12.16 -19.45 -6.31
CA GLN A 191 12.91 -20.36 -5.44
C GLN A 191 13.07 -21.74 -6.10
#